data_ffd6624c5743f14061930c416bcab275
#
_entry.id   ffd6624c5743f14061930c416bcab275
#
_cell.length_a   1.000
_cell.length_b   1.000
_cell.length_c   1.000
_cell.angle_alpha   90.00
_cell.angle_beta   90.00
_cell.angle_gamma   90.00
#
_symmetry.space_group_name_H-M   'P 1'
#
loop_
_entity.id
_entity.type
_entity.pdbx_description
1 polymer ?
#
loop_
_entity_poly.entity_id
_entity_poly.type
_entity_poly.pdbx_seq_one_letter_code
_entity_poly.pdbx_strand_id
1 'polypeptide(L)'
;MGVLTHIVAAEEDELEALGESQHPLDEWSGIEMRDVGIPKIATLHCLLTGDTFDDAAALYEPIYLSSEGALVLRLADEVAERLAELDEDALDAVARELVATEEFETAGWEDEAITEMLISLADLARLAESQGQVLFVWIHPLRT
;
A
#
# COMPACT_ATOMS: atom_id res chain seq x y z
N MET A 1 4.76 -18.34 3.46
CA MET A 1 4.20 -17.66 4.61
C MET A 1 3.83 -16.24 4.24
N GLY A 2 2.64 -15.84 4.60
CA GLY A 2 2.14 -14.53 4.26
C GLY A 2 2.41 -13.48 5.33
N VAL A 3 2.14 -12.25 4.98
CA VAL A 3 2.10 -11.14 5.93
C VAL A 3 0.71 -10.52 5.89
N LEU A 4 0.26 -9.96 6.99
CA LEU A 4 -0.97 -9.19 7.03
C LEU A 4 -0.62 -7.73 6.80
N THR A 5 -1.25 -7.12 5.80
CA THR A 5 -0.99 -5.74 5.41
C THR A 5 -2.27 -4.93 5.46
N HIS A 6 -2.24 -3.80 6.16
CA HIS A 6 -3.31 -2.81 6.12
C HIS A 6 -2.75 -1.51 5.54
N ILE A 7 -3.42 -0.94 4.56
CA ILE A 7 -3.09 0.41 4.07
C ILE A 7 -4.19 1.32 4.59
N VAL A 8 -3.81 2.33 5.36
CA VAL A 8 -4.76 3.19 6.06
C VAL A 8 -4.50 4.66 5.78
N ALA A 9 -5.58 5.44 5.80
CA ALA A 9 -5.51 6.89 5.74
C ALA A 9 -5.52 7.43 7.17
N ALA A 10 -4.46 8.15 7.54
CA ALA A 10 -4.30 8.71 8.87
C ALA A 10 -3.51 10.02 8.80
N GLU A 11 -3.56 10.78 9.87
CA GLU A 11 -2.76 12.00 9.96
C GLU A 11 -1.31 11.66 10.30
N GLU A 12 -0.39 12.51 9.90
CA GLU A 12 1.04 12.27 10.11
C GLU A 12 1.40 12.07 11.59
N ASP A 13 0.71 12.74 12.49
CA ASP A 13 0.97 12.65 13.93
C ASP A 13 0.35 11.40 14.59
N GLU A 14 -0.38 10.60 13.82
CA GLU A 14 -0.97 9.35 14.31
C GLU A 14 -0.08 8.12 14.12
N LEU A 15 1.13 8.30 13.63
CA LEU A 15 2.06 7.20 13.31
C LEU A 15 2.27 6.24 14.49
N GLU A 16 2.52 6.76 15.68
CA GLU A 16 2.76 5.93 16.85
C GLU A 16 1.50 5.14 17.26
N ALA A 17 0.35 5.80 17.26
CA ALA A 17 -0.92 5.16 17.58
C ALA A 17 -1.22 4.05 16.57
N LEU A 18 -0.98 4.30 15.29
CA LEU A 18 -1.17 3.32 14.23
C LEU A 18 -0.24 2.13 14.40
N GLY A 19 1.04 2.38 14.67
CA GLY A 19 2.03 1.32 14.82
C GLY A 19 1.71 0.37 15.97
N GLU A 20 1.22 0.89 17.07
CA GLU A 20 0.88 0.09 18.25
C GLU A 20 -0.54 -0.47 18.21
N SER A 21 -1.33 -0.15 17.20
CA SER A 21 -2.68 -0.70 17.06
C SER A 21 -2.64 -2.18 16.69
N GLN A 22 -3.52 -2.97 17.26
CA GLN A 22 -3.68 -4.38 16.91
C GLN A 22 -4.63 -4.57 15.72
N HIS A 23 -5.52 -3.60 15.49
CA HIS A 23 -6.51 -3.62 14.42
C HIS A 23 -6.70 -2.23 13.84
N PRO A 24 -5.75 -1.77 12.99
CA PRO A 24 -5.82 -0.42 12.43
C PRO A 24 -7.13 -0.09 11.74
N LEU A 25 -7.76 -1.07 11.10
CA LEU A 25 -9.03 -0.83 10.37
C LEU A 25 -10.21 -0.56 11.28
N ASP A 26 -10.12 -0.84 12.58
CA ASP A 26 -11.15 -0.48 13.54
C ASP A 26 -11.12 1.01 13.90
N GLU A 27 -9.97 1.66 13.71
CA GLU A 27 -9.77 3.06 14.11
C GLU A 27 -9.60 4.02 12.93
N TRP A 28 -9.12 3.51 11.80
CA TRP A 28 -8.87 4.33 10.59
C TRP A 28 -9.51 3.70 9.38
N SER A 29 -9.80 4.53 8.38
CA SER A 29 -10.26 4.06 7.08
C SER A 29 -9.10 3.40 6.34
N GLY A 30 -9.32 2.24 5.74
CA GLY A 30 -8.26 1.55 5.05
C GLY A 30 -8.72 0.27 4.39
N ILE A 31 -7.74 -0.49 3.89
CA ILE A 31 -7.99 -1.78 3.24
C ILE A 31 -7.06 -2.83 3.83
N GLU A 32 -7.52 -4.07 3.83
CA GLU A 32 -6.73 -5.22 4.27
C GLU A 32 -6.27 -6.01 3.04
N MET A 33 -5.00 -6.41 3.06
CA MET A 33 -4.42 -7.24 2.02
C MET A 33 -3.54 -8.31 2.67
N ARG A 34 -3.31 -9.40 1.94
CA ARG A 34 -2.42 -10.45 2.39
C ARG A 34 -1.27 -10.61 1.42
N ASP A 35 -0.10 -10.94 1.94
CA ASP A 35 1.11 -11.20 1.14
C ASP A 35 1.59 -9.99 0.34
N VAL A 36 1.30 -8.78 0.81
CA VAL A 36 1.77 -7.55 0.18
C VAL A 36 2.85 -6.94 1.08
N GLY A 37 4.08 -7.33 0.82
CA GLY A 37 5.24 -6.78 1.53
C GLY A 37 5.87 -5.61 0.77
N ILE A 38 7.04 -5.19 1.26
CA ILE A 38 7.77 -4.05 0.69
C ILE A 38 8.05 -4.22 -0.81
N PRO A 39 8.48 -5.41 -1.32
CA PRO A 39 8.73 -5.55 -2.75
C PRO A 39 7.52 -5.25 -3.63
N LYS A 40 6.33 -5.68 -3.23
CA LYS A 40 5.11 -5.39 -3.99
C LYS A 40 4.73 -3.91 -3.95
N ILE A 41 4.92 -3.26 -2.80
CA ILE A 41 4.69 -1.81 -2.66
C ILE A 41 5.67 -1.03 -3.56
N ALA A 42 6.96 -1.42 -3.56
CA ALA A 42 7.96 -0.80 -4.41
C ALA A 42 7.64 -0.99 -5.90
N THR A 43 7.16 -2.17 -6.29
CA THR A 43 6.75 -2.45 -7.66
C THR A 43 5.61 -1.54 -8.09
N LEU A 44 4.60 -1.39 -7.24
CA LEU A 44 3.48 -0.48 -7.51
C LEU A 44 3.97 0.97 -7.67
N HIS A 45 4.87 1.39 -6.79
CA HIS A 45 5.49 2.71 -6.88
C HIS A 45 6.16 2.92 -8.25
N CYS A 46 6.95 1.95 -8.71
CA CYS A 46 7.63 2.03 -10.00
C CYS A 46 6.66 2.21 -11.17
N LEU A 47 5.56 1.47 -11.16
CA LEU A 47 4.57 1.55 -12.24
C LEU A 47 3.83 2.88 -12.26
N LEU A 48 3.62 3.49 -11.11
CA LEU A 48 2.87 4.74 -11.01
C LEU A 48 3.75 5.97 -11.23
N THR A 49 5.03 5.91 -10.90
CA THR A 49 5.92 7.07 -10.93
C THR A 49 6.99 7.00 -12.01
N GLY A 50 7.32 5.81 -12.48
CA GLY A 50 8.42 5.61 -13.43
C GLY A 50 9.80 5.50 -12.78
N ASP A 51 9.89 5.50 -11.45
CA ASP A 51 11.16 5.31 -10.74
C ASP A 51 11.69 3.88 -10.94
N THR A 52 12.99 3.69 -10.77
CA THR A 52 13.57 2.35 -10.78
C THR A 52 13.20 1.60 -9.51
N PHE A 53 13.24 0.25 -9.57
CA PHE A 53 12.93 -0.57 -8.41
C PHE A 53 13.87 -0.27 -7.23
N ASP A 54 15.17 -0.10 -7.49
CA ASP A 54 16.14 0.20 -6.44
C ASP A 54 15.85 1.52 -5.74
N ASP A 55 15.49 2.55 -6.50
CA ASP A 55 15.12 3.85 -5.96
C ASP A 55 13.83 3.77 -5.14
N ALA A 56 12.84 3.05 -5.67
CA ALA A 56 11.57 2.87 -4.98
C ALA A 56 11.75 2.09 -3.67
N ALA A 57 12.48 0.99 -3.71
CA ALA A 57 12.72 0.17 -2.53
C ALA A 57 13.43 0.95 -1.41
N ALA A 58 14.34 1.87 -1.78
CA ALA A 58 15.04 2.70 -0.81
C ALA A 58 14.12 3.65 -0.05
N LEU A 59 12.98 4.03 -0.64
CA LEU A 59 11.99 4.89 0.01
C LEU A 59 11.13 4.15 1.04
N TYR A 60 11.04 2.83 0.95
CA TYR A 60 10.13 2.04 1.77
C TYR A 60 10.84 1.32 2.90
N GLU A 61 11.62 2.07 3.65
CA GLU A 61 12.17 1.60 4.91
C GLU A 61 11.13 1.83 6.02
N PRO A 62 11.02 0.90 6.98
CA PRO A 62 10.09 1.10 8.09
C PRO A 62 10.40 2.39 8.85
N ILE A 63 9.39 3.23 9.01
CA ILE A 63 9.50 4.48 9.79
C ILE A 63 9.04 4.32 11.22
N TYR A 64 8.41 3.18 11.53
CA TYR A 64 8.01 2.80 12.87
C TYR A 64 8.05 1.29 13.01
N LEU A 65 8.51 0.83 14.15
CA LEU A 65 8.55 -0.59 14.49
C LEU A 65 7.84 -0.76 15.82
N SER A 66 6.74 -1.51 15.82
CA SER A 66 5.96 -1.69 17.04
C SER A 66 6.62 -2.69 18.00
N SER A 67 6.19 -2.66 19.25
CA SER A 67 6.63 -3.62 20.26
C SER A 67 6.23 -5.05 19.92
N GLU A 68 5.20 -5.24 19.09
CA GLU A 68 4.73 -6.57 18.67
C GLU A 68 5.32 -7.04 17.35
N GLY A 69 6.18 -6.24 16.73
CA GLY A 69 6.84 -6.61 15.48
C GLY A 69 6.18 -6.11 14.21
N ALA A 70 5.12 -5.31 14.33
CA ALA A 70 4.52 -4.68 13.16
C ALA A 70 5.43 -3.56 12.63
N LEU A 71 5.47 -3.43 11.30
CA LEU A 71 6.22 -2.38 10.62
C LEU A 71 5.24 -1.36 10.05
N VAL A 72 5.60 -0.09 10.10
CA VAL A 72 4.81 0.95 9.42
C VAL A 72 5.70 1.68 8.43
N LEU A 73 5.21 1.79 7.21
CA LEU A 73 5.83 2.55 6.13
C LEU A 73 4.88 3.67 5.74
N ARG A 74 5.42 4.76 5.22
CA ARG A 74 4.59 5.79 4.61
C ARG A 74 4.61 5.59 3.10
N LEU A 75 3.43 5.47 2.50
CA LEU A 75 3.31 5.42 1.04
C LEU A 75 3.74 6.78 0.49
N ALA A 76 4.59 6.78 -0.55
CA ALA A 76 5.09 8.03 -1.12
C ALA A 76 3.93 8.92 -1.56
N ASP A 77 4.05 10.23 -1.30
CA ASP A 77 2.99 11.19 -1.65
C ASP A 77 2.68 11.17 -3.15
N GLU A 78 3.70 11.00 -3.98
CA GLU A 78 3.52 10.89 -5.44
C GLU A 78 2.65 9.69 -5.81
N VAL A 79 2.84 8.56 -5.13
CA VAL A 79 2.02 7.37 -5.38
C VAL A 79 0.57 7.63 -4.98
N ALA A 80 0.34 8.25 -3.83
CA ALA A 80 -1.01 8.58 -3.38
C ALA A 80 -1.70 9.53 -4.36
N GLU A 81 -0.99 10.55 -4.85
CA GLU A 81 -1.51 11.48 -5.85
C GLU A 81 -1.88 10.78 -7.16
N ARG A 82 -1.01 9.89 -7.63
CA ARG A 82 -1.24 9.12 -8.86
C ARG A 82 -2.45 8.19 -8.70
N LEU A 83 -2.55 7.51 -7.56
CA LEU A 83 -3.71 6.65 -7.29
C LEU A 83 -5.02 7.45 -7.29
N ALA A 84 -5.02 8.62 -6.68
CA ALA A 84 -6.21 9.48 -6.63
C ALA A 84 -6.61 9.99 -8.01
N GLU A 85 -5.68 10.12 -8.93
CA GLU A 85 -5.92 10.61 -10.29
C GLU A 85 -6.30 9.51 -11.29
N LEU A 86 -6.19 8.22 -10.91
CA LEU A 86 -6.48 7.13 -11.85
C LEU A 86 -7.95 7.12 -12.25
N ASP A 87 -8.20 7.19 -13.55
CA ASP A 87 -9.51 6.90 -14.10
C ASP A 87 -9.62 5.40 -14.39
N GLU A 88 -10.77 4.95 -14.85
CA GLU A 88 -11.04 3.54 -15.10
C GLU A 88 -10.06 2.93 -16.11
N ASP A 89 -9.80 3.64 -17.20
CA ASP A 89 -8.89 3.15 -18.25
C ASP A 89 -7.45 3.07 -17.75
N ALA A 90 -6.99 4.09 -17.03
CA ALA A 90 -5.65 4.12 -16.47
C ALA A 90 -5.47 3.03 -15.41
N LEU A 91 -6.50 2.80 -14.61
CA LEU A 91 -6.49 1.76 -13.58
C LEU A 91 -6.36 0.37 -14.20
N ASP A 92 -7.10 0.09 -15.27
CA ASP A 92 -6.99 -1.16 -16.00
C ASP A 92 -5.60 -1.37 -16.59
N ALA A 93 -5.00 -0.31 -17.13
CA ALA A 93 -3.65 -0.37 -17.68
C ALA A 93 -2.61 -0.70 -16.60
N VAL A 94 -2.71 -0.05 -15.44
CA VAL A 94 -1.82 -0.33 -14.30
C VAL A 94 -2.00 -1.76 -13.81
N ALA A 95 -3.24 -2.25 -13.73
CA ALA A 95 -3.53 -3.61 -13.30
C ALA A 95 -2.87 -4.64 -14.22
N ARG A 96 -2.94 -4.44 -15.54
CA ARG A 96 -2.32 -5.34 -16.51
C ARG A 96 -0.80 -5.36 -16.38
N GLU A 97 -0.19 -4.20 -16.17
CA GLU A 97 1.25 -4.11 -15.99
C GLU A 97 1.67 -4.75 -14.68
N LEU A 98 0.89 -4.55 -13.62
CA LEU A 98 1.20 -5.06 -12.30
C LEU A 98 1.13 -6.59 -12.26
N VAL A 99 0.12 -7.20 -12.89
CA VAL A 99 -0.02 -8.66 -12.92
C VAL A 99 1.13 -9.32 -13.69
N ALA A 100 1.71 -8.61 -14.63
CA ALA A 100 2.83 -9.11 -15.43
C ALA A 100 4.18 -8.98 -14.71
N THR A 101 4.23 -8.30 -13.56
CA THR A 101 5.47 -8.18 -12.80
C THR A 101 5.80 -9.49 -12.08
N GLU A 102 7.09 -9.73 -11.90
CA GLU A 102 7.57 -10.96 -11.25
C GLU A 102 7.00 -11.10 -9.83
N GLU A 103 6.93 -10.01 -9.09
CA GLU A 103 6.46 -10.01 -7.70
C GLU A 103 5.03 -10.49 -7.56
N PHE A 104 4.15 -10.11 -8.49
CA PHE A 104 2.74 -10.51 -8.47
C PHE A 104 2.51 -11.83 -9.19
N GLU A 105 3.22 -12.07 -10.28
CA GLU A 105 3.11 -13.32 -11.04
C GLU A 105 3.55 -14.51 -10.17
N THR A 106 4.67 -14.39 -9.50
CA THR A 106 5.21 -15.44 -8.61
C THR A 106 4.25 -15.73 -7.44
N ALA A 107 3.59 -14.70 -6.93
CA ALA A 107 2.62 -14.84 -5.85
C ALA A 107 1.29 -15.43 -6.29
N GLY A 108 1.06 -15.57 -7.59
CA GLY A 108 -0.17 -16.17 -8.13
C GLY A 108 -1.40 -15.27 -8.05
N TRP A 109 -1.19 -13.95 -8.04
CA TRP A 109 -2.31 -13.01 -8.01
C TRP A 109 -3.10 -13.03 -9.33
N GLU A 110 -4.41 -13.09 -9.22
CA GLU A 110 -5.31 -13.03 -10.37
C GLU A 110 -5.55 -11.58 -10.78
N ASP A 111 -5.81 -11.36 -12.08
CA ASP A 111 -6.08 -10.03 -12.65
C ASP A 111 -7.22 -9.32 -11.90
N GLU A 112 -8.28 -10.06 -11.60
CA GLU A 112 -9.44 -9.51 -10.91
C GLU A 112 -9.10 -9.02 -9.50
N ALA A 113 -8.30 -9.79 -8.77
CA ALA A 113 -7.87 -9.42 -7.42
C ALA A 113 -7.00 -8.15 -7.43
N ILE A 114 -6.13 -8.03 -8.42
CA ILE A 114 -5.28 -6.84 -8.58
C ILE A 114 -6.12 -5.62 -8.93
N THR A 115 -7.09 -5.78 -9.84
CA THR A 115 -7.98 -4.67 -10.22
C THR A 115 -8.79 -4.18 -9.02
N GLU A 116 -9.35 -5.10 -8.23
CA GLU A 116 -10.10 -4.73 -7.03
C GLU A 116 -9.23 -4.03 -6.00
N MET A 117 -7.99 -4.49 -5.83
CA MET A 117 -7.03 -3.85 -4.94
C MET A 117 -6.76 -2.41 -5.37
N LEU A 118 -6.52 -2.20 -6.66
CA LEU A 118 -6.23 -0.85 -7.19
C LEU A 118 -7.44 0.08 -7.07
N ILE A 119 -8.65 -0.41 -7.30
CA ILE A 119 -9.88 0.36 -7.11
C ILE A 119 -9.97 0.82 -5.65
N SER A 120 -9.76 -0.09 -4.71
CA SER A 120 -9.80 0.21 -3.29
C SER A 120 -8.71 1.21 -2.88
N LEU A 121 -7.51 1.04 -3.41
CA LEU A 121 -6.40 1.97 -3.15
C LEU A 121 -6.68 3.36 -3.71
N ALA A 122 -7.23 3.45 -4.92
CA ALA A 122 -7.58 4.73 -5.54
C ALA A 122 -8.65 5.46 -4.72
N ASP A 123 -9.67 4.74 -4.28
CA ASP A 123 -10.72 5.30 -3.43
C ASP A 123 -10.16 5.79 -2.09
N LEU A 124 -9.28 5.00 -1.48
CA LEU A 124 -8.64 5.36 -0.22
C LEU A 124 -7.73 6.60 -0.39
N ALA A 125 -7.00 6.67 -1.50
CA ALA A 125 -6.16 7.83 -1.81
C ALA A 125 -6.99 9.11 -1.96
N ARG A 126 -8.15 9.02 -2.62
CA ARG A 126 -9.06 10.17 -2.75
C ARG A 126 -9.62 10.60 -1.41
N LEU A 127 -9.97 9.64 -0.56
CA LEU A 127 -10.45 9.92 0.79
C LEU A 127 -9.38 10.64 1.61
N ALA A 128 -8.16 10.12 1.59
CA ALA A 128 -7.03 10.71 2.31
C ALA A 128 -6.76 12.14 1.85
N GLU A 129 -6.75 12.36 0.53
CA GLU A 129 -6.55 13.69 -0.04
C GLU A 129 -7.62 14.67 0.43
N SER A 130 -8.88 14.24 0.44
CA SER A 130 -10.00 15.09 0.85
C SER A 130 -9.96 15.46 2.32
N GLN A 131 -9.31 14.67 3.16
CA GLN A 131 -9.24 14.87 4.61
C GLN A 131 -7.88 15.40 5.07
N GLY A 132 -6.96 15.66 4.16
CA GLY A 132 -5.61 16.11 4.51
C GLY A 132 -4.78 15.04 5.22
N GLN A 133 -5.06 13.77 4.95
CA GLN A 133 -4.35 12.63 5.53
C GLN A 133 -3.33 12.07 4.55
N VAL A 134 -2.43 11.24 5.08
CA VAL A 134 -1.46 10.48 4.27
C VAL A 134 -1.80 8.99 4.35
N LEU A 135 -1.21 8.19 3.47
CA LEU A 135 -1.39 6.75 3.47
C LEU A 135 -0.20 6.08 4.17
N PHE A 136 -0.50 5.26 5.15
CA PHE A 136 0.48 4.42 5.82
C PHE A 136 0.25 2.97 5.47
N VAL A 137 1.35 2.21 5.37
CA VAL A 137 1.31 0.77 5.15
C VAL A 137 1.74 0.10 6.46
N TRP A 138 0.80 -0.58 7.10
CA TRP A 138 1.03 -1.33 8.34
C TRP A 138 1.17 -2.80 7.97
N ILE A 139 2.31 -3.40 8.31
CA ILE A 139 2.63 -4.79 7.97
C ILE A 139 2.91 -5.57 9.25
N HIS A 140 2.19 -6.65 9.46
CA HIS A 140 2.45 -7.55 10.58
C HIS A 140 2.94 -8.89 10.06
N PRO A 141 4.25 -9.19 10.13
CA PRO A 141 4.81 -10.41 9.55
C PRO A 141 4.42 -11.68 10.30
N LEU A 142 3.92 -11.56 11.52
CA LEU A 142 3.54 -12.71 12.34
C LEU A 142 2.05 -13.05 12.24
N ARG A 143 1.29 -12.28 11.47
CA ARG A 143 -0.14 -12.54 11.23
C ARG A 143 -0.36 -12.88 9.76
N THR A 144 -1.18 -13.83 9.51
CA THR A 144 -1.54 -14.23 8.15
C THR A 144 -3.05 -14.36 7.98
#